data_3a242254d9298088f68cb1da2cfeea14
#
_entry.id   3a242254d9298088f68cb1da2cfeea14
#
_cell.length_a   1.000
_cell.length_b   1.000
_cell.length_c   1.000
_cell.angle_alpha   90.00
_cell.angle_beta   90.00
_cell.angle_gamma   90.00
#
_symmetry.space_group_name_H-M   'P 1'
#
loop_
_entity.id
_entity.type
_entity.pdbx_description
1 polymer ?
#
loop_
_entity_poly.entity_id
_entity_poly.type
_entity_poly.pdbx_seq_one_letter_code
_entity_poly.pdbx_strand_id
1 'polypeptide(L)'
;MILACQLAVGQSFGQNKVQYRNFNWSFITTPHFDIYYYGNGLDLAQYTAEKGEEAYEQISKHLRWTLRKRVPIIIYHSHNDFQQTNVILPYMQEGIGGVTELFKNRVVIPFEGDYYQFRHVIHHELVHAVINDMIYGSAQNVYSGRVKLRVPLWANEGLAEYLSMNWDTQ
;
A
#
# COMPACT_ATOMS: atom_id res chain seq x y z
N MET A 1 -19.54 16.97 52.73
CA MET A 1 -18.27 16.52 52.14
C MET A 1 -18.62 15.87 50.82
N ILE A 2 -18.46 16.61 49.70
CA ILE A 2 -18.83 16.15 48.38
C ILE A 2 -17.58 15.53 47.75
N LEU A 3 -17.62 14.24 47.52
CA LEU A 3 -16.54 13.49 46.87
C LEU A 3 -16.66 13.72 45.36
N ALA A 4 -15.79 14.55 44.79
CA ALA A 4 -15.69 14.74 43.37
C ALA A 4 -14.99 13.52 42.74
N CYS A 5 -15.75 12.66 42.09
CA CYS A 5 -15.21 11.59 41.27
C CYS A 5 -14.61 12.20 39.99
N GLN A 6 -13.29 12.31 39.91
CA GLN A 6 -12.61 12.70 38.70
C GLN A 6 -12.64 11.49 37.74
N LEU A 7 -13.40 11.61 36.67
CA LEU A 7 -13.32 10.70 35.53
C LEU A 7 -11.95 10.87 34.91
N ALA A 8 -11.06 9.91 35.13
CA ALA A 8 -9.81 9.80 34.38
C ALA A 8 -10.17 9.49 32.91
N VAL A 9 -10.14 10.50 32.07
CA VAL A 9 -10.17 10.31 30.61
C VAL A 9 -8.84 9.65 30.26
N GLY A 10 -8.88 8.35 29.99
CA GLY A 10 -7.72 7.62 29.51
C GLY A 10 -7.20 8.31 28.26
N GLN A 11 -6.00 8.88 28.33
CA GLN A 11 -5.31 9.33 27.13
C GLN A 11 -5.07 8.11 26.25
N SER A 12 -5.70 8.09 25.08
CA SER A 12 -5.34 7.13 24.04
C SER A 12 -3.95 7.53 23.55
N PHE A 13 -2.92 6.88 24.08
CA PHE A 13 -1.58 7.00 23.54
C PHE A 13 -1.63 6.58 22.06
N GLY A 14 -1.00 7.37 21.19
CA GLY A 14 -0.97 7.15 19.78
C GLY A 14 -0.62 5.68 19.44
N GLN A 15 -1.39 5.09 18.55
CA GLN A 15 -1.32 3.66 18.16
C GLN A 15 -0.09 3.37 17.29
N ASN A 16 1.10 3.80 17.73
CA ASN A 16 2.32 3.41 17.06
C ASN A 16 2.62 1.95 17.38
N LYS A 17 2.66 1.12 16.35
CA LYS A 17 3.11 -0.26 16.50
C LYS A 17 4.56 -0.26 17.00
N VAL A 18 4.87 -1.18 17.91
CA VAL A 18 6.25 -1.36 18.40
C VAL A 18 7.10 -1.85 17.23
N GLN A 19 8.13 -1.10 16.89
CA GLN A 19 9.13 -1.53 15.92
C GLN A 19 10.21 -2.31 16.66
N TYR A 20 10.27 -3.61 16.41
CA TYR A 20 11.28 -4.49 17.04
C TYR A 20 12.63 -4.45 16.34
N ARG A 21 12.69 -3.92 15.12
CA ARG A 21 13.88 -3.85 14.29
C ARG A 21 14.04 -2.46 13.69
N ASN A 22 15.28 -1.99 13.64
CA ASN A 22 15.64 -0.82 12.86
C ASN A 22 16.02 -1.28 11.45
N PHE A 23 15.30 -0.78 10.45
CA PHE A 23 15.58 -1.07 9.05
C PHE A 23 16.45 0.04 8.45
N ASN A 24 17.58 -0.32 7.88
CA ASN A 24 18.39 0.59 7.06
C ASN A 24 17.78 0.62 5.66
N TRP A 25 16.89 1.56 5.43
CA TRP A 25 16.19 1.71 4.17
C TRP A 25 17.07 2.29 3.08
N SER A 26 17.00 1.69 1.91
CA SER A 26 17.48 2.19 0.62
C SER A 26 16.31 2.27 -0.34
N PHE A 27 16.47 2.94 -1.48
CA PHE A 27 15.44 2.96 -2.51
C PHE A 27 16.05 3.02 -3.91
N ILE A 28 15.29 2.54 -4.89
CA ILE A 28 15.51 2.74 -6.32
C ILE A 28 14.31 3.48 -6.90
N THR A 29 14.55 4.23 -7.98
CA THR A 29 13.53 5.05 -8.63
C THR A 29 13.30 4.58 -10.07
N THR A 30 12.03 4.47 -10.45
CA THR A 30 11.57 4.23 -11.81
C THR A 30 10.77 5.44 -12.32
N PRO A 31 10.28 5.46 -13.55
CA PRO A 31 9.43 6.55 -14.02
C PRO A 31 8.19 6.80 -13.14
N HIS A 32 7.56 5.73 -12.58
CA HIS A 32 6.31 5.86 -11.86
C HIS A 32 6.39 5.47 -10.38
N PHE A 33 7.52 4.90 -9.91
CA PHE A 33 7.63 4.39 -8.55
C PHE A 33 8.94 4.80 -7.87
N ASP A 34 8.86 4.95 -6.53
CA ASP A 34 10.01 4.99 -5.63
C ASP A 34 9.94 3.74 -4.74
N ILE A 35 10.83 2.76 -4.96
CA ILE A 35 10.76 1.43 -4.37
C ILE A 35 11.75 1.33 -3.22
N TYR A 36 11.22 1.21 -2.01
CA TYR A 36 11.98 1.15 -0.76
C TYR A 36 12.21 -0.29 -0.34
N TYR A 37 13.43 -0.60 0.02
CA TYR A 37 13.88 -1.90 0.50
C TYR A 37 14.93 -1.75 1.59
N TYR A 38 15.29 -2.83 2.28
CA TYR A 38 16.32 -2.82 3.30
C TYR A 38 17.23 -4.04 3.19
N GLY A 39 18.42 -3.95 3.80
CA GLY A 39 19.39 -5.07 3.81
C GLY A 39 19.78 -5.51 2.39
N ASN A 40 19.72 -6.80 2.13
CA ASN A 40 20.08 -7.40 0.83
C ASN A 40 18.89 -7.46 -0.15
N GLY A 41 17.94 -6.55 -0.04
CA GLY A 41 16.70 -6.56 -0.83
C GLY A 41 16.78 -5.93 -2.22
N LEU A 42 17.97 -5.62 -2.74
CA LEU A 42 18.12 -4.95 -4.03
C LEU A 42 17.52 -5.78 -5.19
N ASP A 43 17.77 -7.09 -5.24
CA ASP A 43 17.24 -7.96 -6.30
C ASP A 43 15.71 -7.98 -6.28
N LEU A 44 15.13 -8.03 -5.08
CA LEU A 44 13.68 -7.96 -4.91
C LEU A 44 13.12 -6.59 -5.31
N ALA A 45 13.84 -5.51 -5.02
CA ALA A 45 13.46 -4.17 -5.44
C ALA A 45 13.52 -4.01 -6.96
N GLN A 46 14.53 -4.57 -7.62
CA GLN A 46 14.65 -4.59 -9.08
C GLN A 46 13.51 -5.40 -9.74
N TYR A 47 13.20 -6.57 -9.17
CA TYR A 47 12.04 -7.36 -9.61
C TYR A 47 10.73 -6.57 -9.46
N THR A 48 10.55 -5.90 -8.32
CA THR A 48 9.37 -5.06 -8.09
C THR A 48 9.30 -3.89 -9.06
N ALA A 49 10.45 -3.28 -9.41
CA ALA A 49 10.54 -2.22 -10.39
C ALA A 49 10.06 -2.68 -11.77
N GLU A 50 10.56 -3.82 -12.23
CA GLU A 50 10.18 -4.40 -13.52
C GLU A 50 8.69 -4.75 -13.55
N LYS A 51 8.22 -5.53 -12.57
CA LYS A 51 6.82 -5.99 -12.54
C LYS A 51 5.83 -4.88 -12.21
N GLY A 52 6.24 -3.88 -11.45
CA GLY A 52 5.45 -2.69 -11.18
C GLY A 52 5.21 -1.85 -12.43
N GLU A 53 6.24 -1.60 -13.22
CA GLU A 53 6.10 -0.86 -14.48
C GLU A 53 5.28 -1.64 -15.52
N GLU A 54 5.47 -2.96 -15.64
CA GLU A 54 4.63 -3.83 -16.50
C GLU A 54 3.15 -3.75 -16.09
N ALA A 55 2.87 -3.88 -14.80
CA ALA A 55 1.51 -3.79 -14.27
C ALA A 55 0.90 -2.41 -14.51
N TYR A 56 1.66 -1.36 -14.25
CA TYR A 56 1.20 0.01 -14.47
C TYR A 56 0.85 0.29 -15.95
N GLU A 57 1.64 -0.19 -16.88
CA GLU A 57 1.34 -0.05 -18.31
C GLU A 57 -0.03 -0.64 -18.65
N GLN A 58 -0.36 -1.81 -18.09
CA GLN A 58 -1.66 -2.46 -18.30
C GLN A 58 -2.79 -1.68 -17.62
N ILE A 59 -2.61 -1.34 -16.33
CA ILE A 59 -3.61 -0.61 -15.53
C ILE A 59 -3.91 0.75 -16.16
N SER A 60 -2.88 1.50 -16.55
CA SER A 60 -3.03 2.84 -17.13
C SER A 60 -3.80 2.82 -18.46
N LYS A 61 -3.61 1.78 -19.27
CA LYS A 61 -4.38 1.56 -20.51
C LYS A 61 -5.85 1.25 -20.22
N HIS A 62 -6.13 0.36 -19.27
CA HIS A 62 -7.49 -0.04 -18.92
C HIS A 62 -8.28 1.12 -18.28
N LEU A 63 -7.68 1.79 -17.31
CA LEU A 63 -8.32 2.90 -16.60
C LEU A 63 -8.23 4.23 -17.36
N ARG A 64 -7.45 4.31 -18.44
CA ARG A 64 -7.15 5.54 -19.21
C ARG A 64 -6.68 6.67 -18.28
N TRP A 65 -5.80 6.33 -17.35
CA TRP A 65 -5.31 7.24 -16.35
C TRP A 65 -3.79 7.21 -16.23
N THR A 66 -3.19 8.38 -16.03
CA THR A 66 -1.75 8.52 -15.78
C THR A 66 -1.52 9.04 -14.38
N LEU A 67 -0.65 8.39 -13.63
CA LEU A 67 -0.27 8.81 -12.29
C LEU A 67 0.31 10.23 -12.31
N ARG A 68 -0.17 11.07 -11.40
CA ARG A 68 0.29 12.46 -11.27
C ARG A 68 1.64 12.57 -10.59
N LYS A 69 1.98 11.58 -9.77
CA LYS A 69 3.23 11.51 -8.99
C LYS A 69 3.66 10.06 -8.88
N ARG A 70 4.96 9.84 -8.66
CA ARG A 70 5.46 8.52 -8.31
C ARG A 70 4.80 8.01 -7.04
N VAL A 71 4.50 6.72 -7.05
CA VAL A 71 3.92 6.00 -5.92
C VAL A 71 5.05 5.32 -5.16
N PRO A 72 5.18 5.56 -3.84
CA PRO A 72 6.13 4.83 -3.02
C PRO A 72 5.66 3.37 -2.83
N ILE A 73 6.55 2.42 -3.13
CA ILE A 73 6.36 1.00 -2.85
C ILE A 73 7.35 0.58 -1.78
N ILE A 74 6.88 0.06 -0.67
CA ILE A 74 7.69 -0.36 0.48
C ILE A 74 7.65 -1.87 0.56
N ILE A 75 8.82 -2.51 0.41
CA ILE A 75 8.92 -3.97 0.40
C ILE A 75 9.47 -4.45 1.73
N TYR A 76 8.78 -5.42 2.33
CA TYR A 76 9.25 -6.18 3.48
C TYR A 76 9.65 -7.59 3.07
N HIS A 77 10.73 -8.12 3.67
CA HIS A 77 11.24 -9.46 3.36
C HIS A 77 10.46 -10.59 4.04
N SER A 78 9.52 -10.26 4.91
CA SER A 78 8.68 -11.23 5.60
C SER A 78 7.40 -10.58 6.10
N HIS A 79 6.40 -11.40 6.37
CA HIS A 79 5.16 -10.96 7.00
C HIS A 79 5.40 -10.39 8.42
N ASN A 80 6.33 -10.95 9.18
CA ASN A 80 6.69 -10.43 10.52
C ASN A 80 7.27 -9.02 10.47
N ASP A 81 8.11 -8.72 9.49
CA ASP A 81 8.63 -7.37 9.30
C ASP A 81 7.53 -6.42 8.80
N PHE A 82 6.64 -6.89 7.93
CA PHE A 82 5.50 -6.15 7.44
C PHE A 82 4.52 -5.75 8.56
N GLN A 83 4.30 -6.60 9.56
CA GLN A 83 3.44 -6.29 10.71
C GLN A 83 3.94 -5.08 11.52
N GLN A 84 5.23 -4.73 11.44
CA GLN A 84 5.81 -3.58 12.12
C GLN A 84 5.55 -2.25 11.40
N THR A 85 4.96 -2.30 10.19
CA THR A 85 4.67 -1.06 9.45
C THR A 85 3.69 -0.17 10.20
N ASN A 86 4.03 1.11 10.31
CA ASN A 86 3.15 2.15 10.85
C ASN A 86 2.34 2.87 9.76
N VAL A 87 2.40 2.36 8.52
CA VAL A 87 1.64 2.92 7.40
C VAL A 87 0.15 2.70 7.61
N ILE A 88 -0.23 1.63 8.29
CA ILE A 88 -1.61 1.25 8.57
C ILE A 88 -1.78 0.96 10.06
N LEU A 89 -2.84 1.53 10.63
CA LEU A 89 -3.17 1.43 12.05
C LEU A 89 -3.65 0.05 12.50
N PRO A 90 -4.51 -0.70 11.74
CA PRO A 90 -4.97 -2.01 12.18
C PRO A 90 -3.86 -3.06 12.26
N TYR A 91 -4.01 -4.01 13.17
CA TYR A 91 -3.22 -5.23 13.15
C TYR A 91 -3.50 -5.98 11.84
N MET A 92 -2.45 -6.31 11.11
CA MET A 92 -2.56 -7.07 9.88
C MET A 92 -2.78 -8.54 10.22
N GLN A 93 -3.89 -9.09 9.76
CA GLN A 93 -4.16 -10.52 9.89
C GLN A 93 -3.25 -11.31 8.94
N GLU A 94 -2.93 -12.54 9.30
CA GLU A 94 -2.30 -13.48 8.37
C GLU A 94 -3.20 -13.63 7.13
N GLY A 95 -2.59 -13.55 5.94
CA GLY A 95 -3.31 -13.62 4.66
C GLY A 95 -3.53 -12.28 3.96
N ILE A 96 -3.17 -11.14 4.58
CA ILE A 96 -3.12 -9.86 3.86
C ILE A 96 -1.82 -9.81 3.07
N GLY A 97 -1.92 -9.96 1.74
CA GLY A 97 -0.78 -10.00 0.84
C GLY A 97 -0.10 -8.65 0.60
N GLY A 98 -0.82 -7.55 0.83
CA GLY A 98 -0.32 -6.20 0.64
C GLY A 98 -1.32 -5.18 1.14
N VAL A 99 -0.96 -3.90 1.11
CA VAL A 99 -1.86 -2.82 1.47
C VAL A 99 -1.50 -1.52 0.78
N THR A 100 -2.51 -0.85 0.24
CA THR A 100 -2.37 0.50 -0.33
C THR A 100 -3.00 1.54 0.59
N GLU A 101 -2.17 2.42 1.15
CA GLU A 101 -2.60 3.48 2.05
C GLU A 101 -3.09 4.70 1.26
N LEU A 102 -4.30 5.18 1.59
CA LEU A 102 -5.00 6.21 0.85
C LEU A 102 -4.33 7.60 0.93
N PHE A 103 -3.87 8.03 2.12
CA PHE A 103 -3.46 9.42 2.34
C PHE A 103 -2.23 9.85 1.55
N LYS A 104 -1.19 9.04 1.56
CA LYS A 104 0.06 9.29 0.85
C LYS A 104 0.18 8.43 -0.39
N ASN A 105 -0.84 7.63 -0.66
CA ASN A 105 -0.90 6.69 -1.76
C ASN A 105 0.34 5.79 -1.80
N ARG A 106 0.65 5.14 -0.67
CA ARG A 106 1.80 4.25 -0.50
C ARG A 106 1.36 2.82 -0.56
N VAL A 107 2.11 2.03 -1.30
CA VAL A 107 1.93 0.58 -1.39
C VAL A 107 2.93 -0.10 -0.45
N VAL A 108 2.47 -1.05 0.34
CA VAL A 108 3.32 -1.81 1.27
C VAL A 108 3.08 -3.30 1.05
N ILE A 109 4.13 -4.05 0.72
CA ILE A 109 4.01 -5.45 0.31
C ILE A 109 5.08 -6.29 1.02
N PRO A 110 4.72 -7.41 1.69
CA PRO A 110 5.66 -8.42 2.14
C PRO A 110 6.02 -9.37 1.00
N PHE A 111 7.26 -9.85 0.97
CA PHE A 111 7.67 -10.97 0.15
C PHE A 111 7.65 -12.26 0.98
N GLU A 112 6.83 -13.21 0.60
CA GLU A 112 6.64 -14.47 1.34
C GLU A 112 7.32 -15.67 0.67
N GLY A 113 8.27 -15.40 -0.24
CA GLY A 113 9.08 -16.44 -0.89
C GLY A 113 8.55 -16.94 -2.23
N ASP A 114 7.37 -16.52 -2.66
CA ASP A 114 6.77 -16.88 -3.94
C ASP A 114 6.68 -15.67 -4.87
N TYR A 115 7.47 -15.68 -5.94
CA TYR A 115 7.50 -14.60 -6.93
C TYR A 115 6.22 -14.50 -7.77
N TYR A 116 5.51 -15.59 -7.99
CA TYR A 116 4.25 -15.57 -8.72
C TYR A 116 3.16 -14.85 -7.92
N GLN A 117 3.02 -15.22 -6.66
CA GLN A 117 2.11 -14.56 -5.72
C GLN A 117 2.50 -13.09 -5.52
N PHE A 118 3.79 -12.82 -5.37
CA PHE A 118 4.30 -11.46 -5.18
C PHE A 118 3.99 -10.55 -6.37
N ARG A 119 4.16 -11.06 -7.61
CA ARG A 119 3.77 -10.34 -8.83
C ARG A 119 2.28 -10.01 -8.84
N HIS A 120 1.43 -10.98 -8.49
CA HIS A 120 -0.02 -10.76 -8.42
C HIS A 120 -0.36 -9.67 -7.39
N VAL A 121 0.22 -9.73 -6.21
CA VAL A 121 0.01 -8.72 -5.15
C VAL A 121 0.50 -7.34 -5.58
N ILE A 122 1.66 -7.23 -6.23
CA ILE A 122 2.14 -5.96 -6.80
C ILE A 122 1.08 -5.37 -7.73
N HIS A 123 0.58 -6.17 -8.67
CA HIS A 123 -0.41 -5.71 -9.64
C HIS A 123 -1.71 -5.27 -8.94
N HIS A 124 -2.23 -6.08 -8.01
CA HIS A 124 -3.45 -5.80 -7.24
C HIS A 124 -3.34 -4.47 -6.48
N GLU A 125 -2.27 -4.27 -5.72
CA GLU A 125 -2.06 -3.06 -4.94
C GLU A 125 -1.85 -1.82 -5.81
N LEU A 126 -1.24 -1.98 -6.99
CA LEU A 126 -1.08 -0.89 -7.93
C LEU A 126 -2.40 -0.45 -8.56
N VAL A 127 -3.37 -1.35 -8.74
CA VAL A 127 -4.73 -0.95 -9.15
C VAL A 127 -5.32 -0.02 -8.11
N HIS A 128 -5.24 -0.36 -6.82
CA HIS A 128 -5.70 0.54 -5.74
C HIS A 128 -4.97 1.89 -5.78
N ALA A 129 -3.65 1.88 -5.98
CA ALA A 129 -2.88 3.12 -6.02
C ALA A 129 -3.28 4.03 -7.19
N VAL A 130 -3.55 3.46 -8.37
CA VAL A 130 -4.01 4.23 -9.54
C VAL A 130 -5.43 4.75 -9.33
N ILE A 131 -6.34 3.94 -8.77
CA ILE A 131 -7.71 4.37 -8.43
C ILE A 131 -7.67 5.50 -7.39
N ASN A 132 -6.82 5.38 -6.37
CA ASN A 132 -6.65 6.41 -5.35
C ASN A 132 -6.15 7.73 -5.96
N ASP A 133 -5.17 7.69 -6.84
CA ASP A 133 -4.69 8.88 -7.54
C ASP A 133 -5.78 9.47 -8.45
N MET A 134 -6.52 8.63 -9.16
CA MET A 134 -7.59 9.05 -10.06
C MET A 134 -8.73 9.78 -9.31
N ILE A 135 -9.19 9.21 -8.20
CA ILE A 135 -10.39 9.69 -7.49
C ILE A 135 -10.03 10.78 -6.48
N TYR A 136 -8.98 10.60 -5.71
CA TYR A 136 -8.66 11.47 -4.58
C TYR A 136 -7.57 12.49 -4.91
N GLY A 137 -6.68 12.18 -5.83
CA GLY A 137 -5.62 13.05 -6.35
C GLY A 137 -4.53 13.37 -5.34
N SER A 138 -4.84 14.06 -4.26
CA SER A 138 -3.88 14.40 -3.22
C SER A 138 -4.47 14.19 -1.83
N ALA A 139 -3.60 13.94 -0.84
CA ALA A 139 -3.99 13.87 0.56
C ALA A 139 -4.81 15.11 1.01
N GLN A 140 -4.48 16.27 0.44
CA GLN A 140 -5.17 17.53 0.76
C GLN A 140 -6.65 17.52 0.33
N ASN A 141 -6.99 16.83 -0.76
CA ASN A 141 -8.38 16.69 -1.21
C ASN A 141 -9.18 15.77 -0.29
N VAL A 142 -8.53 14.72 0.23
CA VAL A 142 -9.13 13.80 1.20
C VAL A 142 -9.40 14.52 2.54
N TYR A 143 -8.42 15.27 3.05
CA TYR A 143 -8.56 16.04 4.29
C TYR A 143 -9.60 17.15 4.22
N SER A 144 -9.68 17.84 3.09
CA SER A 144 -10.62 18.97 2.93
C SER A 144 -12.07 18.55 2.74
N GLY A 145 -12.35 17.24 2.70
CA GLY A 145 -13.69 16.70 2.43
C GLY A 145 -14.22 17.04 1.04
N ARG A 146 -13.37 17.51 0.14
CA ARG A 146 -13.75 17.88 -1.23
C ARG A 146 -14.15 16.68 -2.08
N VAL A 147 -13.65 15.50 -1.73
CA VAL A 147 -14.01 14.27 -2.42
C VAL A 147 -15.22 13.65 -1.77
N LYS A 148 -16.36 13.72 -2.45
CA LYS A 148 -17.62 13.12 -2.01
C LYS A 148 -17.81 11.69 -2.52
N LEU A 149 -17.03 11.27 -3.51
CA LEU A 149 -17.15 9.96 -4.11
C LEU A 149 -16.40 8.94 -3.25
N ARG A 150 -17.13 7.94 -2.75
CA ARG A 150 -16.55 6.77 -2.11
C ARG A 150 -16.83 5.55 -2.97
N VAL A 151 -15.79 4.91 -3.47
CA VAL A 151 -15.94 3.63 -4.14
C VAL A 151 -16.29 2.59 -3.07
N PRO A 152 -17.41 1.84 -3.24
CA PRO A 152 -17.70 0.73 -2.33
C PRO A 152 -16.56 -0.28 -2.29
N LEU A 153 -16.27 -0.85 -1.11
CA LEU A 153 -15.15 -1.79 -0.94
C LEU A 153 -15.20 -2.94 -1.95
N TRP A 154 -16.36 -3.57 -2.11
CA TRP A 154 -16.54 -4.68 -3.06
C TRP A 154 -16.21 -4.32 -4.50
N ALA A 155 -16.48 -3.06 -4.91
CA ALA A 155 -16.18 -2.61 -6.27
C ALA A 155 -14.67 -2.31 -6.43
N ASN A 156 -14.04 -1.76 -5.39
CA ASN A 156 -12.61 -1.49 -5.38
C ASN A 156 -11.80 -2.79 -5.41
N GLU A 157 -12.14 -3.75 -4.54
CA GLU A 157 -11.49 -5.06 -4.49
C GLU A 157 -11.76 -5.89 -5.76
N GLY A 158 -13.02 -5.90 -6.22
CA GLY A 158 -13.39 -6.62 -7.43
C GLY A 158 -12.69 -6.09 -8.69
N LEU A 159 -12.47 -4.78 -8.77
CA LEU A 159 -11.72 -4.19 -9.88
C LEU A 159 -10.22 -4.48 -9.76
N ALA A 160 -9.67 -4.44 -8.56
CA ALA A 160 -8.26 -4.78 -8.31
C ALA A 160 -7.98 -6.24 -8.67
N GLU A 161 -8.85 -7.15 -8.24
CA GLU A 161 -8.74 -8.57 -8.57
C GLU A 161 -8.90 -8.81 -10.08
N TYR A 162 -9.92 -8.21 -10.69
CA TYR A 162 -10.18 -8.35 -12.13
C TYR A 162 -9.01 -7.89 -12.99
N LEU A 163 -8.39 -6.75 -12.67
CA LEU A 163 -7.29 -6.20 -13.46
C LEU A 163 -5.94 -6.87 -13.15
N SER A 164 -5.78 -7.48 -11.96
CA SER A 164 -4.55 -8.20 -11.58
C SER A 164 -4.53 -9.66 -12.04
N MET A 165 -5.67 -10.23 -12.36
CA MET A 165 -5.73 -11.54 -12.99
C MET A 165 -5.19 -11.46 -14.42
N ASN A 166 -4.11 -12.18 -14.70
CA ASN A 166 -3.72 -12.45 -16.06
C ASN A 166 -4.75 -13.42 -16.66
N TRP A 167 -5.74 -12.89 -17.34
CA TRP A 167 -6.63 -13.67 -18.20
C TRP A 167 -5.85 -14.06 -19.46
N ASP A 168 -4.83 -14.87 -19.30
CA ASP A 168 -4.24 -15.57 -20.43
C ASP A 168 -5.27 -16.59 -20.91
N THR A 169 -5.96 -16.24 -21.96
CA THR A 169 -6.67 -17.23 -22.78
C THR A 169 -5.61 -18.16 -23.35
N GLN A 170 -5.38 -19.29 -22.68
CA GLN A 170 -4.71 -20.44 -23.26
C GLN A 170 -5.57 -21.04 -24.38
#